data_6aa216728196885e47648926e1598de8
#
_entry.id   6aa216728196885e47648926e1598de8
#
_cell.length_a   1.000
_cell.length_b   1.000
_cell.length_c   1.000
_cell.angle_alpha   90.00
_cell.angle_beta   90.00
_cell.angle_gamma   90.00
#
_symmetry.space_group_name_H-M   'P 1'
#
loop_
_entity.id
_entity.type
_entity.pdbx_description
1 polymer ?
#
loop_
_entity_poly.entity_id
_entity_poly.type
_entity_poly.pdbx_seq_one_letter_code
_entity_poly.pdbx_strand_id
1 'polypeptide(L)'
;MDDILTVFQAGKYCNVSPKTIINWIEAGHINAYKTVGGHRRIKKSDLEGFMRKQGIPIPEEEMVSERKRILIVDDDPIIVETIVQALEEEEYDYEIVSASDGFEAGLQVNHFKPHLLILDIMMPDIKGFEVCRRIKTNEETKDTKIIVLSAYLDDEKFKKMKEYGADLCFSKPLPLPQLKEEVAKSLGLLEPQGH
;
A
#
# COMPACT_ATOMS: atom_id res chain seq x y z
N MET A 1 -16.20 -2.13 -20.81
CA MET A 1 -15.63 -0.87 -20.25
C MET A 1 -14.14 -0.94 -20.46
N ASP A 2 -13.48 0.11 -20.94
CA ASP A 2 -12.03 0.11 -21.04
C ASP A 2 -11.44 0.11 -19.62
N ASP A 3 -10.61 -0.88 -19.31
CA ASP A 3 -9.92 -0.95 -18.03
C ASP A 3 -8.88 0.17 -17.94
N ILE A 4 -8.85 0.83 -16.80
CA ILE A 4 -7.95 1.94 -16.52
C ILE A 4 -6.81 1.40 -15.62
N LEU A 5 -5.58 1.58 -16.07
CA LEU A 5 -4.38 1.11 -15.39
C LEU A 5 -3.64 2.28 -14.73
N THR A 6 -3.06 2.03 -13.56
CA THR A 6 -2.01 2.87 -12.99
C THR A 6 -0.70 2.64 -13.75
N VAL A 7 0.28 3.51 -13.57
CA VAL A 7 1.63 3.35 -14.12
C VAL A 7 2.26 2.02 -13.67
N PHE A 8 2.02 1.64 -12.41
CA PHE A 8 2.52 0.39 -11.85
C PHE A 8 1.87 -0.85 -12.50
N GLN A 9 0.54 -0.83 -12.64
CA GLN A 9 -0.20 -1.91 -13.32
C GLN A 9 0.22 -2.04 -14.78
N ALA A 10 0.40 -0.90 -15.47
CA ALA A 10 0.89 -0.88 -16.85
C ALA A 10 2.32 -1.45 -16.96
N GLY A 11 3.19 -1.13 -15.99
CA GLY A 11 4.54 -1.68 -15.90
C GLY A 11 4.53 -3.21 -15.76
N LYS A 12 3.72 -3.74 -14.85
CA LYS A 12 3.52 -5.19 -14.69
C LYS A 12 2.97 -5.83 -15.98
N TYR A 13 1.96 -5.19 -16.58
CA TYR A 13 1.32 -5.70 -17.80
C TYR A 13 2.30 -5.81 -18.97
N CYS A 14 3.22 -4.87 -19.10
CA CYS A 14 4.27 -4.87 -20.13
C CYS A 14 5.56 -5.60 -19.72
N ASN A 15 5.65 -6.08 -18.48
CA ASN A 15 6.87 -6.62 -17.87
C ASN A 15 8.06 -5.63 -17.92
N VAL A 16 7.80 -4.37 -17.57
CA VAL A 16 8.80 -3.29 -17.50
C VAL A 16 8.65 -2.51 -16.20
N SER A 17 9.66 -1.71 -15.86
CA SER A 17 9.59 -0.85 -14.68
C SER A 17 8.53 0.25 -14.83
N PRO A 18 7.90 0.73 -13.74
CA PRO A 18 7.02 1.89 -13.77
C PRO A 18 7.69 3.12 -14.38
N LYS A 19 8.99 3.30 -14.16
CA LYS A 19 9.79 4.38 -14.76
C LYS A 19 9.81 4.31 -16.28
N THR A 20 9.85 3.11 -16.84
CA THR A 20 9.78 2.91 -18.31
C THR A 20 8.44 3.38 -18.86
N ILE A 21 7.33 3.06 -18.17
CA ILE A 21 6.00 3.53 -18.56
C ILE A 21 5.92 5.05 -18.51
N ILE A 22 6.45 5.69 -17.45
CA ILE A 22 6.52 7.14 -17.35
C ILE A 22 7.27 7.74 -18.54
N ASN A 23 8.43 7.20 -18.88
CA ASN A 23 9.21 7.64 -20.02
C ASN A 23 8.43 7.53 -21.34
N TRP A 24 7.67 6.45 -21.55
CA TRP A 24 6.84 6.29 -22.74
C TRP A 24 5.68 7.30 -22.81
N ILE A 25 5.09 7.64 -21.65
CA ILE A 25 4.07 8.69 -21.56
C ILE A 25 4.67 10.05 -21.87
N GLU A 26 5.81 10.41 -21.29
CA GLU A 26 6.50 11.68 -21.48
C GLU A 26 7.04 11.84 -22.91
N ALA A 27 7.42 10.74 -23.56
CA ALA A 27 7.78 10.72 -24.97
C ALA A 27 6.57 10.76 -25.92
N GLY A 28 5.33 10.76 -25.40
CA GLY A 28 4.11 10.80 -26.20
C GLY A 28 3.76 9.48 -26.90
N HIS A 29 4.37 8.36 -26.52
CA HIS A 29 4.11 7.06 -27.09
C HIS A 29 2.80 6.44 -26.58
N ILE A 30 2.41 6.74 -25.34
CA ILE A 30 1.20 6.25 -24.67
C ILE A 30 0.40 7.46 -24.16
N ASN A 31 -0.90 7.47 -24.44
CA ASN A 31 -1.79 8.48 -23.88
C ASN A 31 -2.08 8.16 -22.40
N ALA A 32 -1.92 9.16 -21.55
CA ALA A 32 -2.30 9.08 -20.15
C ALA A 32 -2.98 10.39 -19.72
N TYR A 33 -3.92 10.29 -18.80
CA TYR A 33 -4.52 11.44 -18.13
C TYR A 33 -4.16 11.42 -16.64
N LYS A 34 -4.32 12.58 -15.99
CA LYS A 34 -4.12 12.70 -14.54
C LYS A 34 -5.46 12.81 -13.84
N THR A 35 -5.60 12.12 -12.70
CA THR A 35 -6.70 12.34 -11.76
C THR A 35 -6.54 13.70 -11.08
N VAL A 36 -7.55 14.13 -10.31
CA VAL A 36 -7.50 15.36 -9.51
C VAL A 36 -6.32 15.32 -8.51
N GLY A 37 -5.98 14.15 -7.98
CA GLY A 37 -4.80 13.90 -7.11
C GLY A 37 -3.47 13.79 -7.86
N GLY A 38 -3.42 14.06 -9.18
CA GLY A 38 -2.19 14.07 -9.96
C GLY A 38 -1.72 12.72 -10.49
N HIS A 39 -2.40 11.63 -10.15
CA HIS A 39 -2.01 10.27 -10.56
C HIS A 39 -2.25 10.02 -12.04
N ARG A 40 -1.25 9.48 -12.72
CA ARG A 40 -1.37 9.08 -14.14
C ARG A 40 -2.26 7.84 -14.26
N ARG A 41 -3.17 7.88 -15.23
CA ARG A 41 -4.07 6.78 -15.59
C ARG A 41 -3.96 6.52 -17.09
N ILE A 42 -3.89 5.24 -17.47
CA ILE A 42 -3.67 4.77 -18.84
C ILE A 42 -4.84 3.86 -19.19
N LYS A 43 -5.44 4.06 -20.35
CA LYS A 43 -6.41 3.09 -20.86
C LYS A 43 -5.67 1.85 -21.34
N LYS A 44 -6.14 0.66 -20.93
CA LYS A 44 -5.56 -0.62 -21.34
C LYS A 44 -5.49 -0.75 -22.86
N SER A 45 -6.54 -0.28 -23.56
CA SER A 45 -6.59 -0.27 -25.01
C SER A 45 -5.48 0.57 -25.67
N ASP A 46 -5.13 1.73 -25.10
CA ASP A 46 -4.05 2.59 -25.60
C ASP A 46 -2.68 1.93 -25.38
N LEU A 47 -2.49 1.29 -24.21
CA LEU A 47 -1.28 0.54 -23.89
C LEU A 47 -1.08 -0.63 -24.83
N GLU A 48 -2.12 -1.45 -25.04
CA GLU A 48 -2.08 -2.58 -25.95
C GLU A 48 -1.86 -2.18 -27.42
N GLY A 49 -2.45 -1.04 -27.83
CA GLY A 49 -2.21 -0.46 -29.12
C GLY A 49 -0.75 -0.08 -29.34
N PHE A 50 -0.09 0.47 -28.34
CA PHE A 50 1.35 0.73 -28.35
C PHE A 50 2.15 -0.57 -28.36
N MET A 51 1.82 -1.55 -27.51
CA MET A 51 2.51 -2.84 -27.45
C MET A 51 2.51 -3.56 -28.81
N ARG A 52 1.34 -3.61 -29.48
CA ARG A 52 1.21 -4.19 -30.82
C ARG A 52 2.12 -3.50 -31.83
N LYS A 53 2.20 -2.17 -31.79
CA LYS A 53 3.06 -1.37 -32.70
C LYS A 53 4.55 -1.63 -32.48
N GLN A 54 4.93 -1.92 -31.21
CA GLN A 54 6.33 -2.16 -30.85
C GLN A 54 6.71 -3.66 -30.87
N GLY A 55 5.77 -4.56 -31.19
CA GLY A 55 6.01 -6.01 -31.16
C GLY A 55 6.18 -6.55 -29.73
N ILE A 56 5.69 -5.84 -28.72
CA ILE A 56 5.71 -6.31 -27.32
C ILE A 56 4.55 -7.31 -27.15
N PRO A 57 4.81 -8.52 -26.63
CA PRO A 57 3.74 -9.51 -26.43
C PRO A 57 2.67 -8.99 -25.48
N ILE A 58 1.41 -9.17 -25.83
CA ILE A 58 0.28 -8.87 -24.94
C ILE A 58 0.02 -10.12 -24.10
N PRO A 59 -0.03 -10.02 -22.75
CA PRO A 59 -0.37 -11.15 -21.90
C PRO A 59 -1.74 -11.73 -22.25
N GLU A 60 -1.84 -13.06 -22.37
CA GLU A 60 -3.11 -13.76 -22.67
C GLU A 60 -4.05 -13.78 -21.45
N GLU A 61 -3.52 -13.62 -20.25
CA GLU A 61 -4.29 -13.57 -18.99
C GLU A 61 -4.55 -12.13 -18.57
N GLU A 62 -5.77 -11.84 -18.16
CA GLU A 62 -6.08 -10.57 -17.46
C GLU A 62 -5.30 -10.53 -16.14
N MET A 63 -4.20 -9.80 -16.13
CA MET A 63 -3.54 -9.44 -14.87
C MET A 63 -4.44 -8.44 -14.14
N VAL A 64 -5.45 -8.93 -13.45
CA VAL A 64 -6.15 -8.16 -12.41
C VAL A 64 -5.14 -7.95 -11.30
N SER A 65 -4.39 -6.86 -11.35
CA SER A 65 -3.60 -6.44 -10.20
C SER A 65 -4.58 -6.08 -9.09
N GLU A 66 -4.74 -7.00 -8.16
CA GLU A 66 -5.57 -6.78 -6.98
C GLU A 66 -5.06 -5.51 -6.27
N ARG A 67 -5.95 -4.52 -6.07
CA ARG A 67 -5.63 -3.31 -5.32
C ARG A 67 -5.05 -3.69 -3.96
N LYS A 68 -3.97 -3.05 -3.57
CA LYS A 68 -3.41 -3.30 -2.25
C LYS A 68 -4.25 -2.60 -1.20
N ARG A 69 -4.84 -3.39 -0.32
CA ARG A 69 -5.71 -2.93 0.77
C ARG A 69 -4.87 -2.56 1.98
N ILE A 70 -5.03 -1.33 2.46
CA ILE A 70 -4.34 -0.78 3.63
C ILE A 70 -5.37 -0.37 4.67
N LEU A 71 -5.23 -0.86 5.89
CA LEU A 71 -5.99 -0.41 7.05
C LEU A 71 -5.10 0.47 7.92
N ILE A 72 -5.58 1.68 8.25
CA ILE A 72 -4.90 2.61 9.15
C ILE A 72 -5.70 2.66 10.44
N VAL A 73 -5.06 2.43 11.57
CA VAL A 73 -5.68 2.43 12.91
C VAL A 73 -4.95 3.43 13.79
N ASP A 74 -5.61 4.55 14.06
CA ASP A 74 -5.10 5.67 14.87
C ASP A 74 -6.29 6.49 15.38
N ASP A 75 -6.29 6.89 16.63
CA ASP A 75 -7.36 7.71 17.25
C ASP A 75 -7.24 9.20 16.91
N ASP A 76 -6.13 9.65 16.32
CA ASP A 76 -5.94 11.01 15.84
C ASP A 76 -6.35 11.13 14.35
N PRO A 77 -7.50 11.77 14.04
CA PRO A 77 -7.97 11.91 12.66
C PRO A 77 -7.02 12.72 11.79
N ILE A 78 -6.22 13.63 12.37
CA ILE A 78 -5.24 14.43 11.61
C ILE A 78 -4.11 13.54 11.12
N ILE A 79 -3.65 12.61 11.95
CA ILE A 79 -2.62 11.63 11.57
C ILE A 79 -3.15 10.72 10.48
N VAL A 80 -4.37 10.19 10.65
CA VAL A 80 -5.04 9.34 9.64
C VAL A 80 -5.11 10.07 8.29
N GLU A 81 -5.67 11.29 8.28
CA GLU A 81 -5.81 12.08 7.05
C GLU A 81 -4.46 12.36 6.39
N THR A 82 -3.44 12.69 7.19
CA THR A 82 -2.08 12.95 6.70
C THR A 82 -1.49 11.71 6.02
N ILE A 83 -1.66 10.54 6.62
CA ILE A 83 -1.15 9.28 6.04
C ILE A 83 -1.93 8.92 4.77
N VAL A 84 -3.27 9.05 4.79
CA VAL A 84 -4.11 8.79 3.61
C VAL A 84 -3.68 9.68 2.45
N GLN A 85 -3.59 10.99 2.64
CA GLN A 85 -3.17 11.93 1.61
C GLN A 85 -1.78 11.58 1.07
N ALA A 86 -0.84 11.27 1.96
CA ALA A 86 0.52 10.91 1.56
C ALA A 86 0.54 9.64 0.68
N LEU A 87 -0.26 8.63 1.01
CA LEU A 87 -0.33 7.39 0.23
C LEU A 87 -1.09 7.57 -1.08
N GLU A 88 -2.12 8.44 -1.12
CA GLU A 88 -2.86 8.77 -2.33
C GLU A 88 -2.03 9.56 -3.35
N GLU A 89 -0.97 10.26 -2.92
CA GLU A 89 -0.01 10.93 -3.80
C GLU A 89 0.90 9.96 -4.56
N GLU A 90 0.98 8.70 -4.12
CA GLU A 90 1.80 7.68 -4.77
C GLU A 90 1.17 7.22 -6.10
N GLU A 91 2.00 6.69 -6.99
CA GLU A 91 1.52 6.13 -8.27
C GLU A 91 0.88 4.74 -8.12
N TYR A 92 0.89 4.19 -6.90
CA TYR A 92 0.22 2.93 -6.58
C TYR A 92 -1.27 3.15 -6.32
N ASP A 93 -2.08 2.18 -6.74
CA ASP A 93 -3.53 2.22 -6.53
C ASP A 93 -3.86 1.47 -5.23
N TYR A 94 -3.86 2.19 -4.12
CA TYR A 94 -4.25 1.64 -2.82
C TYR A 94 -5.76 1.76 -2.61
N GLU A 95 -6.33 0.77 -1.93
CA GLU A 95 -7.64 0.86 -1.30
C GLU A 95 -7.40 1.03 0.19
N ILE A 96 -7.77 2.21 0.73
CA ILE A 96 -7.44 2.59 2.10
C ILE A 96 -8.73 2.73 2.90
N VAL A 97 -8.75 2.09 4.07
CA VAL A 97 -9.78 2.29 5.09
C VAL A 97 -9.11 2.65 6.40
N SER A 98 -9.83 3.30 7.30
CA SER A 98 -9.33 3.65 8.62
C SER A 98 -10.25 3.16 9.72
N ALA A 99 -9.72 3.05 10.92
CA ALA A 99 -10.45 2.79 12.15
C ALA A 99 -9.86 3.67 13.27
N SER A 100 -10.73 4.17 14.14
CA SER A 100 -10.36 5.07 15.24
C SER A 100 -10.21 4.37 16.58
N ASP A 101 -10.61 3.09 16.65
CA ASP A 101 -10.53 2.29 17.87
C ASP A 101 -10.36 0.78 17.55
N GLY A 102 -10.17 -0.03 18.58
CA GLY A 102 -9.92 -1.45 18.44
C GLY A 102 -11.10 -2.30 18.06
N PHE A 103 -12.28 -1.86 18.36
CA PHE A 103 -13.48 -2.58 17.96
C PHE A 103 -13.69 -2.41 16.45
N GLU A 104 -13.61 -1.17 15.96
CA GLU A 104 -13.69 -0.87 14.53
C GLU A 104 -12.55 -1.53 13.75
N ALA A 105 -11.31 -1.46 14.27
CA ALA A 105 -10.17 -2.15 13.67
C ALA A 105 -10.41 -3.66 13.52
N GLY A 106 -10.96 -4.31 14.53
CA GLY A 106 -11.30 -5.73 14.49
C GLY A 106 -12.35 -6.07 13.44
N LEU A 107 -13.38 -5.23 13.28
CA LEU A 107 -14.38 -5.38 12.22
C LEU A 107 -13.74 -5.21 10.83
N GLN A 108 -12.94 -4.16 10.64
CA GLN A 108 -12.30 -3.88 9.36
C GLN A 108 -11.30 -4.98 8.96
N VAL A 109 -10.49 -5.49 9.89
CA VAL A 109 -9.57 -6.61 9.59
C VAL A 109 -10.31 -7.81 8.99
N ASN A 110 -11.48 -8.17 9.55
CA ASN A 110 -12.24 -9.33 9.09
C ASN A 110 -12.96 -9.10 7.77
N HIS A 111 -13.54 -7.91 7.56
CA HIS A 111 -14.32 -7.60 6.35
C HIS A 111 -13.44 -7.17 5.18
N PHE A 112 -12.52 -6.28 5.45
CA PHE A 112 -11.67 -5.67 4.44
C PHE A 112 -10.47 -6.54 4.06
N LYS A 113 -10.02 -7.43 4.98
CA LYS A 113 -8.85 -8.33 4.80
C LYS A 113 -7.64 -7.56 4.26
N PRO A 114 -7.08 -6.61 5.03
CA PRO A 114 -6.01 -5.73 4.56
C PRO A 114 -4.75 -6.54 4.26
N HIS A 115 -4.00 -6.13 3.24
CA HIS A 115 -2.65 -6.64 2.99
C HIS A 115 -1.63 -6.01 3.93
N LEU A 116 -1.91 -4.77 4.38
CA LEU A 116 -1.08 -4.01 5.31
C LEU A 116 -1.95 -3.31 6.36
N LEU A 117 -1.54 -3.41 7.61
CA LEU A 117 -2.05 -2.63 8.74
C LEU A 117 -0.99 -1.63 9.19
N ILE A 118 -1.36 -0.35 9.26
CA ILE A 118 -0.60 0.70 9.96
C ILE A 118 -1.31 0.92 11.30
N LEU A 119 -0.63 0.70 12.41
CA LEU A 119 -1.23 0.63 13.74
C LEU A 119 -0.55 1.56 14.73
N ASP A 120 -1.29 2.50 15.31
CA ASP A 120 -0.89 3.12 16.58
C ASP A 120 -1.20 2.18 17.74
N ILE A 121 -0.26 2.04 18.66
CA ILE A 121 -0.43 1.21 19.86
C ILE A 121 -0.74 2.01 21.11
N MET A 122 -0.83 3.34 21.00
CA MET A 122 -1.04 4.25 22.14
C MET A 122 -2.49 4.74 22.27
N MET A 123 -3.44 4.05 21.67
CA MET A 123 -4.85 4.34 21.79
C MET A 123 -5.43 3.88 23.14
N PRO A 124 -6.36 4.65 23.76
CA PRO A 124 -6.85 4.41 25.12
C PRO A 124 -7.45 3.02 25.37
N ASP A 125 -8.13 2.48 24.37
CA ASP A 125 -8.94 1.25 24.50
C ASP A 125 -8.31 0.00 23.89
N ILE A 126 -7.08 0.11 23.35
CA ILE A 126 -6.40 -1.01 22.69
C ILE A 126 -5.06 -1.32 23.33
N LYS A 127 -4.91 -2.60 23.66
CA LYS A 127 -3.58 -3.16 23.79
C LYS A 127 -3.07 -3.53 22.39
N GLY A 128 -2.40 -2.60 21.69
CA GLY A 128 -1.95 -2.78 20.30
C GLY A 128 -1.21 -4.10 20.03
N PHE A 129 -0.47 -4.62 21.04
CA PHE A 129 0.15 -5.95 20.97
C PHE A 129 -0.88 -7.09 20.86
N GLU A 130 -2.06 -6.96 21.46
CA GLU A 130 -3.12 -7.97 21.34
C GLU A 130 -3.73 -7.98 19.94
N VAL A 131 -3.86 -6.81 19.30
CA VAL A 131 -4.28 -6.67 17.90
C VAL A 131 -3.29 -7.41 16.98
N CYS A 132 -1.99 -7.14 17.11
CA CYS A 132 -0.96 -7.83 16.35
C CYS A 132 -1.05 -9.36 16.52
N ARG A 133 -1.12 -9.82 17.76
CA ARG A 133 -1.20 -11.25 18.06
C ARG A 133 -2.44 -11.88 17.41
N ARG A 134 -3.61 -11.28 17.55
CA ARG A 134 -4.87 -11.80 16.98
C ARG A 134 -4.78 -11.91 15.47
N ILE A 135 -4.26 -10.88 14.79
CA ILE A 135 -4.08 -10.88 13.34
C ILE A 135 -3.13 -12.01 12.92
N LYS A 136 -1.97 -12.14 13.58
CA LYS A 136 -0.95 -13.12 13.20
C LYS A 136 -1.28 -14.56 13.58
N THR A 137 -2.22 -14.78 14.52
CA THR A 137 -2.67 -16.13 14.91
C THR A 137 -3.92 -16.60 14.17
N ASN A 138 -4.59 -15.74 13.43
CA ASN A 138 -5.77 -16.11 12.65
C ASN A 138 -5.36 -16.50 11.22
N GLU A 139 -5.72 -17.70 10.79
CA GLU A 139 -5.38 -18.25 9.47
C GLU A 139 -5.79 -17.35 8.29
N GLU A 140 -6.86 -16.56 8.42
CA GLU A 140 -7.36 -15.68 7.36
C GLU A 140 -6.58 -14.35 7.26
N THR A 141 -5.90 -13.94 8.34
CA THR A 141 -5.25 -12.62 8.43
C THR A 141 -3.75 -12.67 8.75
N LYS A 142 -3.19 -13.84 8.99
CA LYS A 142 -1.78 -14.01 9.40
C LYS A 142 -0.77 -13.41 8.41
N ASP A 143 -1.13 -13.35 7.13
CA ASP A 143 -0.28 -12.82 6.07
C ASP A 143 -0.33 -11.27 5.98
N THR A 144 -1.28 -10.62 6.69
CA THR A 144 -1.34 -9.17 6.79
C THR A 144 -0.02 -8.64 7.37
N LYS A 145 0.63 -7.73 6.64
CA LYS A 145 1.82 -7.02 7.13
C LYS A 145 1.40 -5.99 8.17
N ILE A 146 2.23 -5.80 9.21
CA ILE A 146 1.93 -4.87 10.30
C ILE A 146 3.08 -3.91 10.48
N ILE A 147 2.81 -2.61 10.24
CA ILE A 147 3.69 -1.49 10.58
C ILE A 147 3.12 -0.80 11.81
N VAL A 148 3.88 -0.79 12.90
CA VAL A 148 3.53 -0.08 14.12
C VAL A 148 4.12 1.31 14.10
N LEU A 149 3.29 2.33 14.38
CA LEU A 149 3.70 3.72 14.61
C LEU A 149 3.31 4.11 16.04
N SER A 150 4.25 4.56 16.87
CA SER A 150 3.94 4.94 18.25
C SER A 150 4.74 6.13 18.73
N ALA A 151 4.11 7.03 19.48
CA ALA A 151 4.79 8.16 20.10
C ALA A 151 5.79 7.76 21.21
N TYR A 152 5.57 6.60 21.83
CA TYR A 152 6.38 6.10 22.96
C TYR A 152 6.79 4.64 22.72
N LEU A 153 7.76 4.45 21.83
CA LEU A 153 8.33 3.15 21.50
C LEU A 153 9.69 3.02 22.20
N ASP A 154 9.69 2.48 23.44
CA ASP A 154 10.91 2.09 24.13
C ASP A 154 11.36 0.67 23.69
N ASP A 155 12.58 0.27 24.09
CA ASP A 155 13.16 -1.01 23.70
C ASP A 155 12.31 -2.22 24.15
N GLU A 156 11.64 -2.13 25.29
CA GLU A 156 10.78 -3.19 25.81
C GLU A 156 9.52 -3.34 24.93
N LYS A 157 8.85 -2.23 24.64
CA LYS A 157 7.68 -2.22 23.74
C LYS A 157 8.05 -2.68 22.33
N PHE A 158 9.18 -2.18 21.80
CA PHE A 158 9.67 -2.61 20.49
C PHE A 158 9.86 -4.14 20.44
N LYS A 159 10.56 -4.70 21.41
CA LYS A 159 10.79 -6.15 21.49
C LYS A 159 9.47 -6.91 21.59
N LYS A 160 8.57 -6.45 22.43
CA LYS A 160 7.26 -7.04 22.62
C LYS A 160 6.41 -6.99 21.34
N MET A 161 6.40 -5.87 20.61
CA MET A 161 5.69 -5.77 19.35
C MET A 161 6.24 -6.76 18.31
N LYS A 162 7.56 -6.91 18.22
CA LYS A 162 8.19 -7.91 17.36
C LYS A 162 7.83 -9.35 17.75
N GLU A 163 7.80 -9.66 19.03
CA GLU A 163 7.38 -10.98 19.55
C GLU A 163 5.91 -11.30 19.20
N TYR A 164 5.04 -10.27 19.15
CA TYR A 164 3.65 -10.40 18.74
C TYR A 164 3.41 -10.32 17.23
N GLY A 165 4.48 -10.24 16.44
CA GLY A 165 4.43 -10.40 15.00
C GLY A 165 4.34 -9.09 14.19
N ALA A 166 4.64 -7.93 14.80
CA ALA A 166 4.82 -6.70 14.01
C ALA A 166 5.99 -6.86 13.04
N ASP A 167 5.75 -6.60 11.75
CA ASP A 167 6.79 -6.68 10.73
C ASP A 167 7.77 -5.51 10.86
N LEU A 168 7.26 -4.30 11.11
CA LEU A 168 8.06 -3.08 11.33
C LEU A 168 7.49 -2.28 12.50
N CYS A 169 8.38 -1.54 13.19
CA CYS A 169 7.99 -0.64 14.28
C CYS A 169 8.80 0.65 14.16
N PHE A 170 8.12 1.80 14.25
CA PHE A 170 8.72 3.12 14.15
C PHE A 170 8.17 4.05 15.24
N SER A 171 9.01 4.95 15.72
CA SER A 171 8.59 6.03 16.59
C SER A 171 7.97 7.19 15.79
N LYS A 172 6.88 7.77 16.29
CA LYS A 172 6.33 9.02 15.76
C LYS A 172 7.21 10.22 16.23
N PRO A 173 7.43 11.25 15.40
CA PRO A 173 6.97 11.39 14.02
C PRO A 173 7.84 10.59 13.03
N LEU A 174 7.22 9.80 12.16
CA LEU A 174 7.91 9.16 11.05
C LEU A 174 7.81 10.08 9.81
N PRO A 175 8.93 10.43 9.14
CA PRO A 175 8.88 11.21 7.90
C PRO A 175 8.02 10.50 6.85
N LEU A 176 7.08 11.21 6.23
CA LEU A 176 6.17 10.65 5.22
C LEU A 176 6.89 9.94 4.05
N PRO A 177 8.01 10.46 3.51
CA PRO A 177 8.75 9.73 2.48
C PRO A 177 9.24 8.35 2.94
N GLN A 178 9.68 8.23 4.20
CA GLN A 178 10.09 6.96 4.77
C GLN A 178 8.89 6.02 4.95
N LEU A 179 7.76 6.53 5.45
CA LEU A 179 6.53 5.73 5.58
C LEU A 179 6.08 5.18 4.22
N LYS A 180 6.04 6.02 3.18
CA LYS A 180 5.69 5.63 1.81
C LYS A 180 6.58 4.50 1.29
N GLU A 181 7.88 4.62 1.48
CA GLU A 181 8.87 3.61 1.08
C GLU A 181 8.64 2.28 1.80
N GLU A 182 8.45 2.31 3.13
CA GLU A 182 8.24 1.09 3.93
C GLU A 182 6.89 0.42 3.64
N VAL A 183 5.85 1.20 3.36
CA VAL A 183 4.55 0.69 2.88
C VAL A 183 4.72 -0.04 1.54
N ALA A 184 5.38 0.59 0.57
CA ALA A 184 5.60 0.00 -0.74
C ALA A 184 6.47 -1.27 -0.68
N LYS A 185 7.53 -1.29 0.15
CA LYS A 185 8.35 -2.49 0.41
C LYS A 185 7.53 -3.61 1.05
N SER A 186 6.75 -3.31 2.09
CA SER A 186 5.93 -4.29 2.81
C SER A 186 4.88 -4.94 1.92
N LEU A 187 4.39 -4.22 0.92
CA LEU A 187 3.42 -4.69 -0.05
C LEU A 187 4.05 -5.34 -1.30
N GLY A 188 5.39 -5.43 -1.35
CA GLY A 188 6.11 -6.00 -2.49
C GLY A 188 5.99 -5.18 -3.78
N LEU A 189 5.84 -3.87 -3.66
CA LEU A 189 5.69 -2.93 -4.77
C LEU A 189 7.02 -2.28 -5.19
N LEU A 190 8.01 -2.29 -4.31
CA LEU A 190 9.40 -1.93 -4.60
C LEU A 190 10.24 -3.19 -4.62
N GLU A 191 11.09 -3.31 -5.64
CA GLU A 191 12.12 -4.33 -5.63
C GLU A 191 13.13 -4.02 -4.51
N PRO A 192 13.60 -5.04 -3.74
CA PRO A 192 14.69 -4.83 -2.82
C PRO A 192 15.88 -4.31 -3.64
N GLN A 193 16.35 -3.10 -3.32
CA GLN A 193 17.57 -2.58 -3.92
C GLN A 193 18.70 -3.52 -3.51
N GLY A 194 19.18 -4.31 -4.47
CA GLY A 194 20.33 -5.18 -4.28
C GLY A 194 21.53 -4.32 -3.88
N HIS A 195 22.10 -4.65 -2.73
CA HIS A 195 23.40 -4.14 -2.28
C HIS A 195 24.50 -4.91 -2.98
#